data_751aff9e8c778066e2f5a40c3e1c4cde
#
_entry.id   751aff9e8c778066e2f5a40c3e1c4cde
#
_cell.length_a   1.000
_cell.length_b   1.000
_cell.length_c   1.000
_cell.angle_alpha   90.00
_cell.angle_beta   90.00
_cell.angle_gamma   90.00
#
_symmetry.space_group_name_H-M   'P 1'
#
loop_
_entity.id
_entity.type
_entity.pdbx_description
1 polymer ?
#
loop_
_entity_poly.entity_id
_entity_poly.type
_entity_poly.pdbx_seq_one_letter_code
_entity_poly.pdbx_strand_id
1 'polypeptide(L)'
;MTKQGCLNKRLSFLFIQILLIGVFLPIAVYGQSLLTSFKPGDAIRLQIWQPWRISEGKAEILGLNGDYAVNSQGYTTLPLIGEIKVIGLNQQTLAARLKEKYSPFIKDPYIMVTPLIRVTLQGAVNRPGAYLIPPTASLWELVEMASGPTQNAELKKMRSERGGQVVNKNLLRSFEKGYSLQEIGILSGDQIIVPGRTSFTYKDVLDLLSFGMSVLVVYVTVANN
;
A
#
# COMPACT_ATOMS: atom_id res chain seq x y z
N MET A 1 24.76 -69.54 -14.99
CA MET A 1 24.02 -68.34 -15.48
C MET A 1 22.84 -68.10 -14.57
N THR A 2 22.87 -67.20 -13.55
CA THR A 2 21.66 -66.72 -12.85
C THR A 2 21.94 -65.92 -11.56
N LYS A 3 23.06 -65.15 -11.49
CA LYS A 3 23.27 -64.24 -10.35
C LYS A 3 23.25 -62.74 -10.73
N GLN A 4 23.35 -62.37 -11.99
CA GLN A 4 23.35 -60.96 -12.42
C GLN A 4 21.93 -60.35 -12.57
N GLY A 5 20.89 -61.18 -12.79
CA GLY A 5 19.53 -60.68 -12.96
C GLY A 5 18.83 -60.19 -11.69
N CYS A 6 19.25 -60.68 -10.52
CA CYS A 6 18.63 -60.36 -9.22
C CYS A 6 19.19 -59.04 -8.63
N LEU A 7 20.47 -58.71 -8.97
CA LEU A 7 21.12 -57.49 -8.50
C LEU A 7 20.55 -56.24 -9.21
N ASN A 8 20.28 -56.34 -10.50
CA ASN A 8 19.71 -55.21 -11.27
C ASN A 8 18.27 -54.88 -10.87
N LYS A 9 17.44 -55.89 -10.49
CA LYS A 9 16.07 -55.61 -9.99
C LYS A 9 16.07 -54.93 -8.63
N ARG A 10 17.02 -55.25 -7.74
CA ARG A 10 17.11 -54.58 -6.41
C ARG A 10 17.64 -53.16 -6.53
N LEU A 11 18.58 -52.89 -7.42
CA LEU A 11 19.05 -51.54 -7.71
C LEU A 11 17.94 -50.66 -8.33
N SER A 12 17.17 -51.20 -9.27
CA SER A 12 16.07 -50.48 -9.88
C SER A 12 14.96 -50.14 -8.87
N PHE A 13 14.65 -51.06 -7.91
CA PHE A 13 13.67 -50.80 -6.83
C PHE A 13 14.16 -49.73 -5.85
N LEU A 14 15.47 -49.72 -5.52
CA LEU A 14 16.08 -48.66 -4.68
C LEU A 14 16.06 -47.27 -5.36
N PHE A 15 16.33 -47.21 -6.66
CA PHE A 15 16.22 -45.95 -7.42
C PHE A 15 14.79 -45.42 -7.51
N ILE A 16 13.79 -46.29 -7.65
CA ILE A 16 12.39 -45.90 -7.67
C ILE A 16 11.92 -45.41 -6.28
N GLN A 17 12.39 -46.03 -5.18
CA GLN A 17 12.07 -45.56 -3.83
C GLN A 17 12.74 -44.22 -3.50
N ILE A 18 13.96 -43.96 -3.95
CA ILE A 18 14.64 -42.68 -3.78
C ILE A 18 13.96 -41.58 -4.61
N LEU A 19 13.48 -41.91 -5.81
CA LEU A 19 12.74 -40.99 -6.66
C LEU A 19 11.35 -40.63 -6.06
N LEU A 20 10.69 -41.57 -5.39
CA LEU A 20 9.40 -41.35 -4.73
C LEU A 20 9.53 -40.54 -3.42
N ILE A 21 10.63 -40.65 -2.71
CA ILE A 21 10.91 -39.84 -1.51
C ILE A 21 11.28 -38.40 -1.88
N GLY A 22 11.89 -38.17 -3.04
CA GLY A 22 12.22 -36.82 -3.55
C GLY A 22 11.00 -35.99 -3.95
N VAL A 23 9.84 -36.60 -4.22
CA VAL A 23 8.60 -35.90 -4.62
C VAL A 23 7.76 -35.48 -3.41
N PHE A 24 8.05 -35.98 -2.20
CA PHE A 24 7.38 -35.60 -0.94
C PHE A 24 8.22 -34.67 -0.06
N LEU A 25 9.10 -33.85 -0.65
CA LEU A 25 9.51 -32.65 0.07
C LEU A 25 8.27 -31.79 0.23
N PRO A 26 7.82 -31.51 1.48
CA PRO A 26 6.79 -30.51 1.66
C PRO A 26 7.37 -29.25 1.03
N ILE A 27 6.75 -28.78 -0.04
CA ILE A 27 6.86 -27.39 -0.43
C ILE A 27 6.32 -26.68 0.81
N ALA A 28 7.24 -26.28 1.69
CA ALA A 28 6.95 -25.31 2.70
C ALA A 28 6.44 -24.12 1.91
N VAL A 29 5.13 -24.04 1.73
CA VAL A 29 4.44 -22.84 1.31
C VAL A 29 4.82 -21.85 2.39
N TYR A 30 5.89 -21.11 2.13
CA TYR A 30 6.15 -19.85 2.78
C TYR A 30 5.02 -18.92 2.37
N GLY A 31 3.82 -19.20 2.87
CA GLY A 31 2.79 -18.23 3.11
C GLY A 31 3.31 -17.29 4.21
N GLN A 32 4.46 -16.71 3.99
CA GLN A 32 4.83 -15.53 4.72
C GLN A 32 3.77 -14.51 4.32
N SER A 33 2.88 -14.29 5.26
CA SER A 33 2.11 -13.08 5.29
C SER A 33 3.12 -11.95 5.00
N LEU A 34 3.09 -11.41 3.78
CA LEU A 34 3.74 -10.16 3.39
C LEU A 34 3.22 -8.99 4.25
N LEU A 35 2.47 -9.33 5.29
CA LEU A 35 1.85 -8.47 6.25
C LEU A 35 2.92 -7.93 7.18
N THR A 36 3.50 -6.87 6.65
CA THR A 36 3.79 -5.69 7.40
C THR A 36 4.95 -5.79 8.37
N SER A 37 6.13 -5.76 7.81
CA SER A 37 7.21 -5.05 8.47
C SER A 37 6.94 -3.56 8.27
N PHE A 38 6.68 -2.82 9.34
CA PHE A 38 6.55 -1.37 9.32
C PHE A 38 7.79 -0.73 8.72
N LYS A 39 7.61 0.29 7.88
CA LYS A 39 8.68 1.05 7.26
C LYS A 39 8.69 2.48 7.79
N PRO A 40 9.84 3.14 7.75
CA PRO A 40 9.89 4.59 7.99
C PRO A 40 8.92 5.34 7.07
N GLY A 41 8.12 6.24 7.65
CA GLY A 41 7.08 6.98 6.94
C GLY A 41 5.70 6.32 6.92
N ASP A 42 5.58 5.07 7.37
CA ASP A 42 4.30 4.43 7.69
C ASP A 42 3.72 5.03 8.97
N ALA A 43 2.52 4.58 9.33
CA ALA A 43 1.95 4.86 10.63
C ALA A 43 1.29 3.61 11.22
N ILE A 44 1.00 3.67 12.49
CA ILE A 44 0.13 2.71 13.17
C ILE A 44 -1.13 3.42 13.64
N ARG A 45 -2.29 2.84 13.38
CA ARG A 45 -3.52 3.21 14.04
C ARG A 45 -3.65 2.41 15.31
N LEU A 46 -3.62 3.10 16.43
CA LEU A 46 -3.78 2.51 17.75
C LEU A 46 -5.21 2.75 18.23
N GLN A 47 -5.85 1.67 18.67
CA GLN A 47 -7.15 1.72 19.32
C GLN A 47 -7.08 0.92 20.61
N ILE A 48 -7.47 1.56 21.73
CA ILE A 48 -7.44 0.98 23.07
C ILE A 48 -8.84 1.06 23.66
N TRP A 49 -9.33 -0.09 24.09
CA TRP A 49 -10.61 -0.20 24.78
C TRP A 49 -10.44 -0.84 26.15
N GLN A 50 -11.32 -0.47 27.05
CA GLN A 50 -11.52 -1.14 28.35
C GLN A 50 -12.86 -1.88 28.33
N PRO A 51 -12.90 -3.21 28.20
CA PRO A 51 -14.15 -3.96 28.05
C PRO A 51 -15.18 -3.72 29.16
N TRP A 52 -14.73 -3.53 30.40
CA TRP A 52 -15.61 -3.29 31.54
C TRP A 52 -16.28 -1.90 31.52
N ARG A 53 -15.76 -0.93 30.76
CA ARG A 53 -16.38 0.41 30.58
C ARG A 53 -17.44 0.44 29.47
N ILE A 54 -17.56 -0.62 28.68
CA ILE A 54 -18.57 -0.73 27.64
C ILE A 54 -19.99 -0.64 28.26
N SER A 55 -20.19 -1.26 29.41
CA SER A 55 -21.46 -1.16 30.14
C SER A 55 -21.79 0.24 30.63
N GLU A 56 -20.81 1.13 30.74
CA GLU A 56 -20.99 2.55 31.14
C GLU A 56 -21.13 3.49 29.93
N GLY A 57 -21.14 2.98 28.69
CA GLY A 57 -21.16 3.78 27.46
C GLY A 57 -19.86 4.55 27.17
N LYS A 58 -18.77 4.22 27.88
CA LYS A 58 -17.46 4.88 27.80
C LYS A 58 -16.34 3.93 27.40
N ALA A 59 -16.57 3.12 26.38
CA ALA A 59 -15.60 2.08 25.96
C ALA A 59 -14.26 2.62 25.52
N GLU A 60 -14.22 3.82 24.98
CA GLU A 60 -13.05 4.44 24.39
C GLU A 60 -12.25 5.25 25.41
N ILE A 61 -10.93 5.07 25.41
CA ILE A 61 -10.03 5.87 26.24
C ILE A 61 -9.65 7.13 25.46
N LEU A 62 -10.25 8.25 25.80
CA LEU A 62 -10.00 9.53 25.16
C LEU A 62 -8.49 9.89 25.18
N GLY A 63 -8.00 10.28 24.01
CA GLY A 63 -6.64 10.79 23.84
C GLY A 63 -5.56 9.74 23.58
N LEU A 64 -5.88 8.44 23.60
CA LEU A 64 -4.91 7.39 23.27
C LEU A 64 -5.13 6.77 21.88
N ASN A 65 -6.35 6.89 21.35
CA ASN A 65 -6.66 6.40 20.03
C ASN A 65 -6.21 7.40 18.97
N GLY A 66 -5.57 6.91 17.92
CA GLY A 66 -5.08 7.77 16.85
C GLY A 66 -4.08 7.09 15.94
N ASP A 67 -3.64 7.85 14.94
CA ASP A 67 -2.64 7.45 13.97
C ASP A 67 -1.27 8.01 14.40
N TYR A 68 -0.30 7.13 14.60
CA TYR A 68 1.02 7.47 15.09
C TYR A 68 2.07 7.14 14.04
N ALA A 69 2.81 8.16 13.59
CA ALA A 69 3.82 8.01 12.55
C ALA A 69 5.04 7.21 13.03
N VAL A 70 5.60 6.43 12.12
CA VAL A 70 6.88 5.73 12.29
C VAL A 70 7.99 6.63 11.77
N ASN A 71 8.93 7.00 12.64
CA ASN A 71 10.06 7.86 12.29
C ASN A 71 11.10 7.13 11.43
N SER A 72 12.11 7.87 10.96
CA SER A 72 13.19 7.33 10.11
C SER A 72 14.02 6.22 10.77
N GLN A 73 14.02 6.14 12.09
CA GLN A 73 14.73 5.12 12.86
C GLN A 73 13.86 3.90 13.17
N GLY A 74 12.57 3.90 12.76
CA GLY A 74 11.63 2.81 12.98
C GLY A 74 10.98 2.79 14.36
N TYR A 75 10.91 3.96 15.02
CA TYR A 75 10.21 4.15 16.28
C TYR A 75 8.94 4.96 16.08
N THR A 76 7.99 4.77 16.99
CA THR A 76 6.81 5.61 17.12
C THR A 76 6.71 6.12 18.56
N THR A 77 6.21 7.35 18.74
CA THR A 77 5.99 7.93 20.05
C THR A 77 4.53 7.83 20.42
N LEU A 78 4.25 7.15 21.52
CA LEU A 78 2.90 6.88 22.00
C LEU A 78 2.66 7.56 23.35
N PRO A 79 1.45 8.07 23.60
CA PRO A 79 1.12 8.67 24.88
C PRO A 79 1.34 7.68 26.04
N LEU A 80 1.72 8.15 27.20
CA LEU A 80 2.03 7.45 28.46
C LEU A 80 3.26 6.54 28.43
N ILE A 81 3.58 5.89 27.31
CA ILE A 81 4.65 4.88 27.22
C ILE A 81 5.89 5.36 26.47
N GLY A 82 5.82 6.57 25.85
CA GLY A 82 6.94 7.15 25.12
C GLY A 82 7.28 6.45 23.82
N GLU A 83 8.56 6.43 23.46
CA GLU A 83 9.04 5.82 22.23
C GLU A 83 9.07 4.30 22.30
N ILE A 84 8.60 3.66 21.22
CA ILE A 84 8.64 2.21 21.04
C ILE A 84 9.13 1.87 19.64
N LYS A 85 10.04 0.89 19.55
CA LYS A 85 10.52 0.36 18.27
C LYS A 85 9.42 -0.51 17.65
N VAL A 86 9.03 -0.18 16.41
CA VAL A 86 7.98 -0.90 15.67
C VAL A 86 8.51 -1.61 14.43
N ILE A 87 9.63 -1.16 13.88
CA ILE A 87 10.26 -1.80 12.72
C ILE A 87 10.65 -3.25 13.03
N GLY A 88 10.36 -4.17 12.09
CA GLY A 88 10.63 -5.60 12.27
C GLY A 88 9.60 -6.36 13.12
N LEU A 89 8.60 -5.67 13.68
CA LEU A 89 7.48 -6.30 14.37
C LEU A 89 6.30 -6.50 13.41
N ASN A 90 5.55 -7.56 13.63
CA ASN A 90 4.24 -7.73 13.01
C ASN A 90 3.14 -7.12 13.91
N GLN A 91 1.94 -7.01 13.36
CA GLN A 91 0.78 -6.44 14.05
C GLN A 91 0.51 -7.10 15.42
N GLN A 92 0.55 -8.43 15.47
CA GLN A 92 0.23 -9.19 16.69
C GLN A 92 1.31 -9.01 17.77
N THR A 93 2.58 -9.10 17.38
CA THR A 93 3.70 -8.89 18.31
C THR A 93 3.71 -7.47 18.86
N LEU A 94 3.40 -6.48 18.00
CA LEU A 94 3.30 -5.11 18.44
C LEU A 94 2.13 -4.91 19.42
N ALA A 95 0.95 -5.44 19.11
CA ALA A 95 -0.22 -5.37 20.01
C ALA A 95 0.06 -6.01 21.39
N ALA A 96 0.71 -7.17 21.41
CA ALA A 96 1.09 -7.83 22.66
C ALA A 96 2.08 -6.98 23.49
N ARG A 97 3.11 -6.42 22.84
CA ARG A 97 4.09 -5.52 23.50
C ARG A 97 3.44 -4.25 24.03
N LEU A 98 2.50 -3.68 23.28
CA LEU A 98 1.76 -2.51 23.72
C LEU A 98 0.86 -2.83 24.91
N LYS A 99 0.19 -3.99 24.90
CA LYS A 99 -0.63 -4.45 26.03
C LYS A 99 0.20 -4.53 27.32
N GLU A 100 1.39 -5.11 27.26
CA GLU A 100 2.32 -5.18 28.39
C GLU A 100 2.68 -3.79 28.90
N LYS A 101 3.06 -2.88 28.00
CA LYS A 101 3.48 -1.51 28.37
C LYS A 101 2.35 -0.63 28.88
N TYR A 102 1.13 -0.80 28.40
CA TYR A 102 -0.03 -0.04 28.87
C TYR A 102 -0.67 -0.63 30.14
N SER A 103 -0.45 -1.89 30.48
CA SER A 103 -1.04 -2.54 31.68
C SER A 103 -0.77 -1.82 33.01
N PRO A 104 0.36 -1.14 33.25
CA PRO A 104 0.55 -0.34 34.46
C PRO A 104 -0.35 0.90 34.56
N PHE A 105 -0.80 1.41 33.41
CA PHE A 105 -1.60 2.64 33.33
C PHE A 105 -3.09 2.37 33.14
N ILE A 106 -3.42 1.23 32.53
CA ILE A 106 -4.78 0.90 32.08
C ILE A 106 -5.11 -0.53 32.53
N LYS A 107 -6.15 -0.68 33.33
CA LYS A 107 -6.61 -2.00 33.79
C LYS A 107 -7.19 -2.79 32.60
N ASP A 108 -6.64 -3.98 32.34
CA ASP A 108 -7.09 -4.91 31.32
C ASP A 108 -7.34 -4.27 29.94
N PRO A 109 -6.33 -3.61 29.32
CA PRO A 109 -6.53 -2.97 28.04
C PRO A 109 -6.70 -3.99 26.92
N TYR A 110 -7.71 -3.79 26.08
CA TYR A 110 -7.80 -4.42 24.77
C TYR A 110 -7.17 -3.50 23.73
N ILE A 111 -6.14 -3.98 23.06
CA ILE A 111 -5.35 -3.16 22.12
C ILE A 111 -5.46 -3.72 20.72
N MET A 112 -5.90 -2.90 19.79
CA MET A 112 -5.87 -3.16 18.37
C MET A 112 -4.88 -2.21 17.69
N VAL A 113 -4.01 -2.79 16.87
CA VAL A 113 -3.04 -2.07 16.05
C VAL A 113 -3.38 -2.33 14.59
N THR A 114 -3.60 -1.29 13.82
CA THR A 114 -3.78 -1.41 12.36
C THR A 114 -2.60 -0.73 11.68
N PRO A 115 -1.83 -1.45 10.85
CA PRO A 115 -0.78 -0.83 10.06
C PRO A 115 -1.37 0.09 9.01
N LEU A 116 -0.76 1.26 8.81
CA LEU A 116 -1.11 2.21 7.77
C LEU A 116 0.09 2.42 6.87
N ILE A 117 -0.08 2.17 5.57
CA ILE A 117 0.91 2.51 4.54
C ILE A 117 0.67 3.92 4.04
N ARG A 118 1.75 4.59 3.63
CA ARG A 118 1.69 5.91 3.03
C ARG A 118 1.65 5.77 1.51
N VAL A 119 0.54 6.18 0.90
CA VAL A 119 0.35 6.17 -0.56
C VAL A 119 0.06 7.59 -1.04
N THR A 120 0.70 8.01 -2.12
CA THR A 120 0.45 9.31 -2.74
C THR A 120 -0.54 9.16 -3.88
N LEU A 121 -1.62 9.93 -3.88
CA LEU A 121 -2.59 9.99 -4.98
C LEU A 121 -2.44 11.34 -5.72
N GLN A 122 -2.22 11.28 -7.04
CA GLN A 122 -1.92 12.44 -7.87
C GLN A 122 -2.76 12.49 -9.14
N GLY A 123 -2.83 13.68 -9.73
CA GLY A 123 -3.49 13.91 -11.02
C GLY A 123 -4.94 14.35 -10.87
N ALA A 124 -5.82 13.81 -11.70
CA ALA A 124 -7.22 14.22 -11.81
C ALA A 124 -8.11 13.65 -10.69
N VAL A 125 -7.80 14.01 -9.45
CA VAL A 125 -8.61 13.77 -8.24
C VAL A 125 -8.88 15.10 -7.55
N ASN A 126 -9.96 15.19 -6.78
CA ASN A 126 -10.36 16.46 -6.16
C ASN A 126 -9.39 16.92 -5.07
N ARG A 127 -8.77 15.99 -4.35
CA ARG A 127 -7.76 16.29 -3.32
C ARG A 127 -6.52 15.43 -3.53
N PRO A 128 -5.60 15.84 -4.42
CA PRO A 128 -4.33 15.14 -4.55
C PRO A 128 -3.48 15.32 -3.29
N GLY A 129 -2.75 14.25 -2.90
CA GLY A 129 -1.92 14.30 -1.69
C GLY A 129 -1.44 12.92 -1.25
N ALA A 130 -0.76 12.89 -0.11
CA ALA A 130 -0.33 11.66 0.54
C ALA A 130 -1.35 11.24 1.60
N TYR A 131 -1.72 9.96 1.57
CA TYR A 131 -2.72 9.37 2.44
C TYR A 131 -2.11 8.24 3.27
N LEU A 132 -2.53 8.14 4.51
CA LEU A 132 -2.26 6.98 5.39
C LEU A 132 -3.50 6.08 5.36
N ILE A 133 -3.31 4.86 4.87
CA ILE A 133 -4.42 3.94 4.62
C ILE A 133 -4.00 2.50 4.96
N PRO A 134 -4.89 1.66 5.53
CA PRO A 134 -4.59 0.25 5.72
C PRO A 134 -4.28 -0.44 4.38
N PRO A 135 -3.29 -1.33 4.30
CA PRO A 135 -3.02 -2.09 3.07
C PRO A 135 -4.19 -3.00 2.66
N THR A 136 -5.06 -3.34 3.59
CA THR A 136 -6.30 -4.10 3.35
C THR A 136 -7.45 -3.27 2.78
N ALA A 137 -7.34 -1.93 2.83
CA ALA A 137 -8.32 -1.04 2.22
C ALA A 137 -8.29 -1.15 0.68
N SER A 138 -9.42 -0.88 0.06
CA SER A 138 -9.55 -0.92 -1.39
C SER A 138 -8.96 0.33 -2.06
N LEU A 139 -8.64 0.19 -3.35
CA LEU A 139 -8.27 1.35 -4.17
C LEU A 139 -9.42 2.38 -4.25
N TRP A 140 -10.67 1.90 -4.15
CA TRP A 140 -11.85 2.77 -4.08
C TRP A 140 -11.83 3.67 -2.84
N GLU A 141 -11.58 3.10 -1.65
CA GLU A 141 -11.48 3.87 -0.40
C GLU A 141 -10.39 4.94 -0.46
N LEU A 142 -9.24 4.64 -1.10
CA LEU A 142 -8.19 5.63 -1.30
C LEU A 142 -8.65 6.80 -2.16
N VAL A 143 -9.37 6.52 -3.25
CA VAL A 143 -9.92 7.57 -4.13
C VAL A 143 -11.03 8.35 -3.43
N GLU A 144 -11.85 7.70 -2.61
CA GLU A 144 -12.87 8.35 -1.77
C GLU A 144 -12.25 9.32 -0.76
N MET A 145 -11.15 8.94 -0.09
CA MET A 145 -10.41 9.85 0.80
C MET A 145 -9.95 11.12 0.09
N ALA A 146 -9.65 11.02 -1.22
CA ALA A 146 -9.33 12.15 -2.08
C ALA A 146 -10.57 12.89 -2.63
N SER A 147 -11.77 12.62 -2.08
CA SER A 147 -13.05 13.20 -2.53
C SER A 147 -13.43 12.85 -3.97
N GLY A 148 -12.96 11.71 -4.45
CA GLY A 148 -13.28 11.18 -5.77
C GLY A 148 -12.44 11.75 -6.93
N PRO A 149 -12.63 11.20 -8.12
CA PRO A 149 -11.99 11.70 -9.34
C PRO A 149 -12.68 12.99 -9.81
N THR A 150 -11.93 13.83 -10.52
CA THR A 150 -12.49 15.00 -11.20
C THR A 150 -13.25 14.59 -12.46
N GLN A 151 -14.05 15.50 -13.04
CA GLN A 151 -14.84 15.23 -14.27
C GLN A 151 -13.99 14.87 -15.48
N ASN A 152 -12.76 15.37 -15.55
CA ASN A 152 -11.82 15.07 -16.63
C ASN A 152 -10.90 13.88 -16.35
N ALA A 153 -11.11 13.14 -15.26
CA ALA A 153 -10.30 11.99 -14.90
C ALA A 153 -10.38 10.87 -15.95
N GLU A 154 -9.24 10.29 -16.31
CA GLU A 154 -9.14 9.18 -17.23
C GLU A 154 -8.79 7.89 -16.47
N LEU A 155 -9.77 7.32 -15.77
CA LEU A 155 -9.59 6.15 -14.90
C LEU A 155 -9.02 4.93 -15.64
N LYS A 156 -9.27 4.81 -16.96
CA LYS A 156 -8.72 3.75 -17.81
C LYS A 156 -7.19 3.76 -17.88
N LYS A 157 -6.58 4.91 -17.66
CA LYS A 157 -5.12 5.09 -17.65
C LYS A 157 -4.53 5.23 -16.25
N MET A 158 -5.33 4.97 -15.22
CA MET A 158 -4.86 4.97 -13.84
C MET A 158 -3.75 3.93 -13.66
N ARG A 159 -2.65 4.34 -13.05
CA ARG A 159 -1.46 3.52 -12.86
C ARG A 159 -0.80 3.75 -11.51
N SER A 160 0.02 2.80 -11.08
CA SER A 160 0.91 3.01 -9.93
C SER A 160 2.37 3.10 -10.34
N GLU A 161 3.09 3.96 -9.65
CA GLU A 161 4.52 4.18 -9.84
C GLU A 161 5.27 4.01 -8.50
N ARG A 162 6.48 3.44 -8.57
CA ARG A 162 7.39 3.25 -7.44
C ARG A 162 8.78 3.70 -7.86
N GLY A 163 9.37 4.68 -7.15
CA GLY A 163 10.68 5.21 -7.50
C GLY A 163 10.77 5.75 -8.93
N GLY A 164 9.68 6.34 -9.44
CA GLY A 164 9.60 6.87 -10.80
C GLY A 164 9.38 5.82 -11.91
N GLN A 165 9.22 4.54 -11.54
CA GLN A 165 8.94 3.48 -12.50
C GLN A 165 7.49 2.99 -12.39
N VAL A 166 6.85 2.73 -13.52
CA VAL A 166 5.49 2.20 -13.55
C VAL A 166 5.48 0.74 -13.11
N VAL A 167 4.78 0.44 -12.01
CA VAL A 167 4.61 -0.91 -11.47
C VAL A 167 3.37 -1.56 -12.05
N ASN A 168 2.22 -0.86 -12.02
CA ASN A 168 0.97 -1.33 -12.63
C ASN A 168 0.47 -0.30 -13.64
N LYS A 169 0.29 -0.72 -14.89
CA LYS A 169 -0.10 0.16 -16.00
C LYS A 169 -1.60 0.42 -16.09
N ASN A 170 -2.42 -0.44 -15.50
CA ASN A 170 -3.88 -0.36 -15.58
C ASN A 170 -4.52 -0.84 -14.29
N LEU A 171 -4.95 0.09 -13.47
CA LEU A 171 -5.61 -0.18 -12.18
C LEU A 171 -7.14 -0.16 -12.28
N LEU A 172 -7.74 0.15 -13.45
CA LEU A 172 -9.18 0.27 -13.59
C LEU A 172 -9.90 -1.01 -13.14
N ARG A 173 -9.42 -2.18 -13.59
CA ARG A 173 -10.04 -3.46 -13.20
C ARG A 173 -9.98 -3.70 -11.69
N SER A 174 -8.89 -3.32 -11.05
CA SER A 174 -8.72 -3.44 -9.60
C SER A 174 -9.64 -2.47 -8.85
N PHE A 175 -9.78 -1.27 -9.40
CA PHE A 175 -10.71 -0.26 -8.90
C PHE A 175 -12.17 -0.74 -8.99
N GLU A 176 -12.61 -1.23 -10.16
CA GLU A 176 -13.96 -1.72 -10.38
C GLU A 176 -14.34 -2.96 -9.55
N LYS A 177 -13.34 -3.82 -9.27
CA LYS A 177 -13.54 -5.04 -8.47
C LYS A 177 -13.37 -4.85 -6.97
N GLY A 178 -12.95 -3.67 -6.53
CA GLY A 178 -12.72 -3.37 -5.12
C GLY A 178 -11.55 -4.14 -4.51
N TYR A 179 -10.52 -4.49 -5.31
CA TYR A 179 -9.34 -5.15 -4.78
C TYR A 179 -8.63 -4.25 -3.76
N SER A 180 -8.11 -4.87 -2.70
CA SER A 180 -7.31 -4.18 -1.70
C SER A 180 -5.96 -3.71 -2.27
N LEU A 181 -5.37 -2.69 -1.66
CA LEU A 181 -4.06 -2.18 -2.06
C LEU A 181 -2.99 -3.26 -1.99
N GLN A 182 -3.08 -4.14 -1.00
CA GLN A 182 -2.19 -5.28 -0.81
C GLN A 182 -2.33 -6.31 -1.95
N GLU A 183 -3.55 -6.66 -2.38
CA GLU A 183 -3.80 -7.61 -3.46
C GLU A 183 -3.26 -7.12 -4.80
N ILE A 184 -3.27 -5.81 -5.02
CA ILE A 184 -2.71 -5.20 -6.25
C ILE A 184 -1.23 -4.85 -6.12
N GLY A 185 -0.58 -5.22 -5.00
CA GLY A 185 0.85 -5.04 -4.78
C GLY A 185 1.30 -3.61 -4.51
N ILE A 186 0.40 -2.74 -4.04
CA ILE A 186 0.75 -1.38 -3.61
C ILE A 186 1.49 -1.44 -2.28
N LEU A 187 2.62 -0.78 -2.21
CA LEU A 187 3.46 -0.68 -1.02
C LEU A 187 3.55 0.76 -0.52
N SER A 188 4.04 0.90 0.70
CA SER A 188 4.32 2.23 1.25
C SER A 188 5.34 3.00 0.41
N GLY A 189 5.03 4.26 0.12
CA GLY A 189 5.81 5.13 -0.75
C GLY A 189 5.40 5.11 -2.23
N ASP A 190 4.47 4.22 -2.63
CA ASP A 190 3.97 4.21 -4.01
C ASP A 190 3.13 5.44 -4.32
N GLN A 191 3.13 5.80 -5.59
CA GLN A 191 2.30 6.85 -6.14
C GLN A 191 1.24 6.25 -7.07
N ILE A 192 -0.01 6.64 -6.87
CA ILE A 192 -1.11 6.30 -7.78
C ILE A 192 -1.44 7.55 -8.57
N ILE A 193 -1.37 7.44 -9.89
CA ILE A 193 -1.57 8.55 -10.80
C ILE A 193 -2.86 8.33 -11.56
N VAL A 194 -3.76 9.29 -11.45
CA VAL A 194 -5.01 9.37 -12.22
C VAL A 194 -4.83 10.45 -13.29
N PRO A 195 -4.53 10.10 -14.55
CA PRO A 195 -4.39 11.10 -15.60
C PRO A 195 -5.69 11.85 -15.85
N GLY A 196 -5.58 13.14 -16.18
CA GLY A 196 -6.68 13.92 -16.71
C GLY A 196 -6.71 13.86 -18.24
N ARG A 197 -7.89 13.99 -18.83
CA ARG A 197 -8.02 14.23 -20.26
C ARG A 197 -7.50 15.63 -20.58
N THR A 198 -6.51 15.72 -21.44
CA THR A 198 -6.11 16.99 -22.06
C THR A 198 -7.15 17.27 -23.13
N SER A 199 -8.15 18.08 -22.82
CA SER A 199 -9.00 18.64 -23.87
C SER A 199 -8.28 19.84 -24.45
N PHE A 200 -7.74 19.71 -25.65
CA PHE A 200 -7.42 20.90 -26.44
C PHE A 200 -8.74 21.62 -26.72
N THR A 201 -8.91 22.75 -26.07
CA THR A 201 -10.08 23.56 -26.24
C THR A 201 -9.90 24.37 -27.53
N TYR A 202 -10.98 24.63 -28.27
CA TYR A 202 -10.98 25.50 -29.43
C TYR A 202 -10.28 26.85 -29.13
N LYS A 203 -10.37 27.34 -27.91
CA LYS A 203 -9.68 28.52 -27.42
C LYS A 203 -8.15 28.36 -27.48
N ASP A 204 -7.59 27.20 -27.09
CA ASP A 204 -6.13 27.00 -27.13
C ASP A 204 -5.60 27.03 -28.57
N VAL A 205 -6.41 26.56 -29.53
CA VAL A 205 -6.09 26.64 -30.97
C VAL A 205 -6.13 28.08 -31.43
N LEU A 206 -7.13 28.86 -31.00
CA LEU A 206 -7.22 30.29 -31.33
C LEU A 206 -6.07 31.13 -30.73
N ASP A 207 -5.72 30.82 -29.48
CA ASP A 207 -4.60 31.51 -28.82
C ASP A 207 -3.27 31.19 -29.51
N LEU A 208 -3.05 29.96 -29.97
CA LEU A 208 -1.88 29.58 -30.75
C LEU A 208 -1.85 30.29 -32.13
N LEU A 209 -3.01 30.33 -32.80
CA LEU A 209 -3.13 31.06 -34.09
C LEU A 209 -2.90 32.57 -33.92
N SER A 210 -3.46 33.17 -32.87
CA SER A 210 -3.28 34.60 -32.60
C SER A 210 -1.82 34.95 -32.29
N PHE A 211 -1.13 34.09 -31.55
CA PHE A 211 0.31 34.22 -31.28
C PHE A 211 1.11 34.11 -32.60
N GLY A 212 0.83 33.12 -33.45
CA GLY A 212 1.46 32.94 -34.76
C GLY A 212 1.28 34.17 -35.69
N MET A 213 0.05 34.70 -35.70
CA MET A 213 -0.25 35.96 -36.46
C MET A 213 0.54 37.16 -35.91
N SER A 214 0.66 37.30 -34.61
CA SER A 214 1.42 38.37 -33.97
C SER A 214 2.91 38.33 -34.37
N VAL A 215 3.50 37.15 -34.35
CA VAL A 215 4.89 36.93 -34.76
C VAL A 215 5.09 37.28 -36.25
N LEU A 216 4.14 36.89 -37.10
CA LEU A 216 4.18 37.16 -38.54
C LEU A 216 4.07 38.65 -38.83
N VAL A 217 3.21 39.40 -38.15
CA VAL A 217 3.08 40.83 -38.25
C VAL A 217 4.39 41.55 -37.87
N VAL A 218 4.99 41.13 -36.74
CA VAL A 218 6.30 41.72 -36.32
C VAL A 218 7.38 41.43 -37.35
N TYR A 219 7.44 40.19 -37.87
CA TYR A 219 8.43 39.84 -38.91
C TYR A 219 8.28 40.69 -40.19
N VAL A 220 7.04 40.82 -40.68
CA VAL A 220 6.77 41.64 -41.89
C VAL A 220 7.09 43.11 -41.66
N THR A 221 6.80 43.63 -40.48
CA THR A 221 7.11 45.03 -40.15
C THR A 221 8.62 45.28 -40.08
N VAL A 222 9.39 44.35 -39.52
CA VAL A 222 10.84 44.47 -39.43
C VAL A 222 11.54 44.26 -40.81
N ALA A 223 10.98 43.35 -41.63
CA ALA A 223 11.56 43.04 -42.94
C ALA A 223 11.29 44.10 -44.01
N ASN A 224 10.28 44.99 -43.79
CA ASN A 224 9.94 46.09 -44.72
C ASN A 224 10.47 47.49 -44.32
N ASN A 225 11.28 47.56 -43.25
CA ASN A 225 12.02 48.71 -42.80
C ASN A 225 13.52 48.57 -43.11
#